data_26d96c05caa0057edefe1752c563a472
#
_entry.id   26d96c05caa0057edefe1752c563a472
#
_cell.length_a   1.000
_cell.length_b   1.000
_cell.length_c   1.000
_cell.angle_alpha   90.00
_cell.angle_beta   90.00
_cell.angle_gamma   90.00
#
_symmetry.space_group_name_H-M   'P 1'
#
loop_
_entity.id
_entity.type
_entity.pdbx_description
1 polymer ?
#
loop_
_entity_poly.entity_id
_entity_poly.type
_entity_poly.pdbx_seq_one_letter_code
_entity_poly.pdbx_strand_id
1 'polypeptide(L)'
;IIVAHNFGDISSNSNQIDTLPSLSSKVKSILKIKNPKCVAYDIICGCPGWVEGVIQAKSFIKSGMATKCLIIGCDTLSRVSDSNDRDSMIYADGSGAIILESNDSTSSGILSHNSATYTFDGENDFLYYGASCTPEISKNSNQKYIKMHGRKVYEFALNNVPNAMKDCFDESKCKIENLKKIFIHQANKKMDEAIIKRFYRLYKVPQPENILPMNIEEYGNSSVATIPTLFDLVKKSDYKGHKLNTGDIIMFASVGAGMNINA
;
A
#
# COMPACT_ATOMS: atom_id res chain seq x y z
N ILE A 1 10.80 7.76 -11.77
CA ILE A 1 9.97 6.55 -11.66
C ILE A 1 10.27 5.90 -10.33
N ILE A 2 9.23 5.60 -9.57
CA ILE A 2 9.32 4.92 -8.26
C ILE A 2 8.48 3.65 -8.38
N VAL A 3 9.08 2.49 -8.12
CA VAL A 3 8.35 1.21 -8.05
C VAL A 3 8.41 0.68 -6.64
N ALA A 4 7.24 0.57 -6.00
CA ALA A 4 7.09 -0.05 -4.70
C ALA A 4 6.76 -1.53 -4.89
N HIS A 5 7.53 -2.39 -4.23
CA HIS A 5 7.34 -3.84 -4.20
C HIS A 5 8.02 -4.41 -2.96
N ASN A 6 7.83 -5.71 -2.69
CA ASN A 6 8.48 -6.35 -1.56
C ASN A 6 9.47 -7.44 -1.95
N PHE A 7 9.35 -8.00 -3.17
CA PHE A 7 10.05 -9.24 -3.53
C PHE A 7 10.81 -9.16 -4.84
N GLY A 8 10.85 -8.01 -5.50
CA GLY A 8 11.50 -7.87 -6.81
C GLY A 8 10.82 -8.73 -7.89
N ASP A 9 11.62 -9.20 -8.83
CA ASP A 9 11.18 -10.12 -9.89
C ASP A 9 11.50 -11.55 -9.46
N ILE A 10 10.48 -12.37 -9.23
CA ILE A 10 10.63 -13.78 -8.89
C ILE A 10 10.02 -14.60 -10.00
N SER A 11 10.83 -15.41 -10.69
CA SER A 11 10.32 -16.34 -11.69
C SER A 11 9.56 -17.49 -11.02
N SER A 12 8.57 -18.07 -11.72
CA SER A 12 7.77 -19.19 -11.21
C SER A 12 8.58 -20.45 -10.89
N ASN A 13 9.79 -20.57 -11.43
CA ASN A 13 10.66 -21.74 -11.29
C ASN A 13 11.88 -21.46 -10.40
N SER A 14 11.93 -20.34 -9.72
CA SER A 14 13.05 -19.93 -8.87
C SER A 14 12.56 -19.33 -7.58
N ASN A 15 13.26 -19.60 -6.49
CA ASN A 15 13.04 -18.96 -5.18
C ASN A 15 13.94 -17.74 -5.00
N GLN A 16 14.72 -17.41 -6.02
CA GLN A 16 15.67 -16.32 -5.97
C GLN A 16 14.97 -15.02 -6.38
N ILE A 17 15.13 -14.02 -5.53
CA ILE A 17 14.70 -12.66 -5.82
C ILE A 17 15.67 -12.02 -6.81
N ASP A 18 15.16 -11.45 -7.90
CA ASP A 18 15.91 -10.64 -8.86
C ASP A 18 15.56 -9.17 -8.67
N THR A 19 16.52 -8.41 -8.16
CA THR A 19 16.43 -6.95 -7.98
C THR A 19 17.49 -6.20 -8.78
N LEU A 20 18.23 -6.88 -9.66
CA LEU A 20 19.33 -6.29 -10.41
C LEU A 20 19.20 -6.58 -11.91
N PRO A 21 18.87 -5.60 -12.74
CA PRO A 21 18.55 -4.21 -12.38
C PRO A 21 17.20 -4.06 -11.66
N SER A 22 16.99 -2.89 -11.01
CA SER A 22 15.73 -2.57 -10.33
C SER A 22 14.51 -2.71 -11.27
N LEU A 23 13.33 -3.02 -10.70
CA LEU A 23 12.10 -3.08 -11.49
C LEU A 23 11.79 -1.74 -12.17
N SER A 24 12.02 -0.64 -11.49
CA SER A 24 11.86 0.71 -12.04
C SER A 24 12.75 0.97 -13.26
N SER A 25 13.99 0.44 -13.26
CA SER A 25 14.89 0.50 -14.42
C SER A 25 14.37 -0.34 -15.59
N LYS A 26 13.85 -1.55 -15.30
CA LYS A 26 13.19 -2.40 -16.31
C LYS A 26 11.97 -1.68 -16.90
N VAL A 27 11.12 -1.07 -16.06
CA VAL A 27 9.96 -0.25 -16.49
C VAL A 27 10.38 0.93 -17.36
N LYS A 28 11.41 1.69 -16.94
CA LYS A 28 11.93 2.81 -17.73
C LYS A 28 12.36 2.37 -19.13
N SER A 29 13.04 1.24 -19.21
CA SER A 29 13.48 0.64 -20.49
C SER A 29 12.30 0.25 -21.38
N ILE A 30 11.30 -0.44 -20.82
CA ILE A 30 10.08 -0.85 -21.54
C ILE A 30 9.31 0.36 -22.07
N LEU A 31 9.20 1.43 -21.27
CA LEU A 31 8.56 2.68 -21.66
C LEU A 31 9.41 3.51 -22.65
N LYS A 32 10.62 3.05 -22.99
CA LYS A 32 11.54 3.72 -23.92
C LYS A 32 11.83 5.19 -23.55
N ILE A 33 11.90 5.49 -22.25
CA ILE A 33 12.18 6.84 -21.76
C ILE A 33 13.66 7.17 -21.96
N LYS A 34 13.95 8.01 -22.94
CA LYS A 34 15.33 8.37 -23.34
C LYS A 34 16.00 9.39 -22.42
N ASN A 35 15.23 10.14 -21.61
CA ASN A 35 15.78 11.14 -20.70
C ASN A 35 16.63 10.49 -19.61
N PRO A 36 17.98 10.66 -19.58
CA PRO A 36 18.83 10.07 -18.55
C PRO A 36 18.57 10.67 -17.15
N LYS A 37 18.07 11.91 -17.08
CA LYS A 37 17.72 12.58 -15.83
C LYS A 37 16.40 12.07 -15.21
N CYS A 38 15.62 11.28 -15.95
CA CYS A 38 14.48 10.55 -15.37
C CYS A 38 15.04 9.38 -14.54
N VAL A 39 15.31 9.63 -13.28
CA VAL A 39 15.82 8.63 -12.33
C VAL A 39 14.76 7.57 -12.07
N ALA A 40 15.21 6.32 -11.91
CA ALA A 40 14.35 5.17 -11.64
C ALA A 40 14.94 4.35 -10.48
N TYR A 41 14.15 4.09 -9.43
CA TYR A 41 14.55 3.31 -8.28
C TYR A 41 13.35 2.64 -7.62
N ASP A 42 13.63 1.60 -6.81
CA ASP A 42 12.62 0.81 -6.12
C ASP A 42 12.53 1.18 -4.64
N ILE A 43 11.35 0.96 -4.05
CA ILE A 43 11.10 1.09 -2.60
C ILE A 43 10.64 -0.26 -2.07
N ILE A 44 11.25 -0.70 -0.97
CA ILE A 44 10.81 -1.83 -0.17
C ILE A 44 10.37 -1.28 1.19
N CYS A 45 9.05 -1.26 1.43
CA CYS A 45 8.45 -0.67 2.64
C CYS A 45 7.18 -1.42 3.10
N GLY A 46 7.10 -2.73 2.83
CA GLY A 46 5.86 -3.47 3.09
C GLY A 46 4.70 -2.98 2.21
N CYS A 47 3.48 -3.33 2.60
CA CYS A 47 2.27 -2.89 1.89
C CYS A 47 2.12 -1.37 1.79
N PRO A 48 2.63 -0.52 2.72
CA PRO A 48 2.62 0.93 2.60
C PRO A 48 3.49 1.52 1.48
N GLY A 49 4.36 0.72 0.87
CA GLY A 49 5.38 1.21 -0.08
C GLY A 49 4.85 2.10 -1.20
N TRP A 50 3.64 1.86 -1.72
CA TRP A 50 3.07 2.73 -2.73
C TRP A 50 2.69 4.12 -2.17
N VAL A 51 2.09 4.17 -0.98
CA VAL A 51 1.76 5.45 -0.30
C VAL A 51 3.05 6.21 0.03
N GLU A 52 4.09 5.50 0.51
CA GLU A 52 5.41 6.08 0.73
C GLU A 52 6.00 6.66 -0.56
N GLY A 53 5.87 5.95 -1.69
CA GLY A 53 6.27 6.45 -3.00
C GLY A 53 5.53 7.72 -3.42
N VAL A 54 4.25 7.83 -3.08
CA VAL A 54 3.45 9.05 -3.30
C VAL A 54 3.97 10.22 -2.45
N ILE A 55 4.31 9.97 -1.18
CA ILE A 55 4.89 10.97 -0.27
C ILE A 55 6.24 11.47 -0.78
N GLN A 56 7.11 10.56 -1.22
CA GLN A 56 8.42 10.91 -1.79
C GLN A 56 8.27 11.71 -3.09
N ALA A 57 7.35 11.30 -3.97
CA ALA A 57 7.06 12.02 -5.21
C ALA A 57 6.58 13.45 -4.94
N LYS A 58 5.69 13.67 -3.94
CA LYS A 58 5.31 15.01 -3.48
C LYS A 58 6.54 15.83 -3.08
N SER A 59 7.46 15.22 -2.33
CA SER A 59 8.68 15.90 -1.86
C SER A 59 9.59 16.29 -3.02
N PHE A 60 9.79 15.41 -4.01
CA PHE A 60 10.57 15.72 -5.21
C PHE A 60 9.95 16.83 -6.06
N ILE A 61 8.63 16.84 -6.20
CA ILE A 61 7.93 17.88 -6.94
C ILE A 61 8.02 19.22 -6.18
N LYS A 62 7.77 19.22 -4.86
CA LYS A 62 7.87 20.44 -4.04
C LYS A 62 9.27 21.05 -4.00
N SER A 63 10.31 20.22 -4.01
CA SER A 63 11.71 20.68 -4.04
C SER A 63 12.20 21.12 -5.44
N GLY A 64 11.38 20.96 -6.49
CA GLY A 64 11.77 21.24 -7.86
C GLY A 64 12.71 20.19 -8.49
N MET A 65 12.97 19.08 -7.82
CA MET A 65 13.80 17.99 -8.36
C MET A 65 13.11 17.26 -9.50
N ALA A 66 11.78 17.24 -9.51
CA ALA A 66 10.97 16.63 -10.57
C ALA A 66 9.72 17.46 -10.83
N THR A 67 9.24 17.45 -12.07
CA THR A 67 7.94 18.03 -12.46
C THR A 67 6.86 16.95 -12.57
N LYS A 68 7.27 15.71 -12.85
CA LYS A 68 6.38 14.54 -12.97
C LYS A 68 7.05 13.33 -12.33
N CYS A 69 6.25 12.56 -11.58
CA CYS A 69 6.67 11.31 -10.98
C CYS A 69 5.67 10.21 -11.35
N LEU A 70 6.16 9.09 -11.85
CA LEU A 70 5.39 7.85 -12.03
C LEU A 70 5.62 6.98 -10.79
N ILE A 71 4.55 6.63 -10.09
CA ILE A 71 4.59 5.77 -8.91
C ILE A 71 3.81 4.50 -9.22
N ILE A 72 4.45 3.36 -9.08
CA ILE A 72 3.88 2.03 -9.33
C ILE A 72 3.97 1.23 -8.04
N GLY A 73 2.88 0.56 -7.67
CA GLY A 73 2.88 -0.50 -6.67
C GLY A 73 2.63 -1.84 -7.36
N CYS A 74 3.50 -2.82 -7.17
CA CYS A 74 3.34 -4.14 -7.77
C CYS A 74 3.95 -5.23 -6.89
N ASP A 75 3.22 -6.32 -6.70
CA ASP A 75 3.72 -7.54 -6.07
C ASP A 75 3.12 -8.77 -6.75
N THR A 76 3.91 -9.85 -6.84
CA THR A 76 3.48 -11.17 -7.29
C THR A 76 3.50 -12.13 -6.09
N LEU A 77 2.53 -11.97 -5.17
CA LEU A 77 2.51 -12.71 -3.91
C LEU A 77 2.28 -14.21 -4.10
N SER A 78 1.68 -14.62 -5.22
CA SER A 78 1.51 -16.04 -5.56
C SER A 78 2.83 -16.81 -5.58
N ARG A 79 3.95 -16.13 -5.86
CA ARG A 79 5.29 -16.73 -5.98
C ARG A 79 6.02 -16.88 -4.65
N VAL A 80 5.55 -16.23 -3.63
CA VAL A 80 6.14 -16.23 -2.27
C VAL A 80 5.16 -16.71 -1.21
N SER A 81 3.98 -17.15 -1.61
CA SER A 81 2.95 -17.71 -0.75
C SER A 81 3.15 -19.22 -0.58
N ASP A 82 2.93 -19.71 0.63
CA ASP A 82 2.92 -21.13 0.93
C ASP A 82 1.51 -21.68 0.70
N SER A 83 1.33 -22.51 -0.31
CA SER A 83 0.02 -23.14 -0.63
C SER A 83 -0.54 -24.03 0.49
N ASN A 84 0.30 -24.41 1.44
CA ASN A 84 -0.07 -25.20 2.61
C ASN A 84 -0.37 -24.34 3.85
N ASP A 85 -0.32 -23.03 3.70
CA ASP A 85 -0.63 -22.08 4.76
C ASP A 85 -2.00 -21.46 4.53
N ARG A 86 -2.92 -21.66 5.48
CA ARG A 86 -4.26 -21.10 5.41
C ARG A 86 -4.26 -19.56 5.25
N ASP A 87 -3.31 -18.88 5.89
CA ASP A 87 -3.23 -17.43 5.84
C ASP A 87 -2.85 -16.92 4.46
N SER A 88 -2.25 -17.76 3.60
CA SER A 88 -1.89 -17.39 2.23
C SER A 88 -3.09 -17.23 1.29
N MET A 89 -4.26 -17.74 1.67
CA MET A 89 -5.47 -17.72 0.82
C MET A 89 -5.96 -16.32 0.47
N ILE A 90 -5.57 -15.31 1.24
CA ILE A 90 -5.96 -13.92 0.98
C ILE A 90 -5.06 -13.22 -0.03
N TYR A 91 -3.87 -13.76 -0.31
CA TYR A 91 -2.87 -13.09 -1.15
C TYR A 91 -3.21 -13.19 -2.64
N ALA A 92 -2.88 -12.15 -3.36
CA ALA A 92 -3.07 -12.03 -4.80
C ALA A 92 -1.90 -11.30 -5.46
N ASP A 93 -1.81 -11.41 -6.77
CA ASP A 93 -0.90 -10.63 -7.60
C ASP A 93 -1.59 -9.34 -8.04
N GLY A 94 -0.85 -8.27 -8.19
CA GLY A 94 -1.43 -7.03 -8.66
C GLY A 94 -0.41 -5.96 -8.99
N SER A 95 -0.87 -4.98 -9.77
CA SER A 95 -0.13 -3.76 -10.07
C SER A 95 -1.08 -2.60 -10.25
N GLY A 96 -0.69 -1.44 -9.74
CA GLY A 96 -1.41 -0.19 -9.96
C GLY A 96 -0.44 0.99 -10.01
N ALA A 97 -0.77 2.02 -10.78
CA ALA A 97 0.12 3.15 -11.02
C ALA A 97 -0.62 4.48 -11.07
N ILE A 98 0.08 5.54 -10.65
CA ILE A 98 -0.35 6.92 -10.85
C ILE A 98 0.81 7.79 -11.35
N ILE A 99 0.46 8.90 -11.98
CA ILE A 99 1.39 9.99 -12.26
C ILE A 99 0.99 11.17 -11.40
N LEU A 100 1.96 11.67 -10.61
CA LEU A 100 1.87 12.97 -9.97
C LEU A 100 2.59 13.99 -10.83
N GLU A 101 1.98 15.15 -10.98
CA GLU A 101 2.51 16.28 -11.75
C GLU A 101 2.45 17.55 -10.92
N SER A 102 3.46 18.44 -11.10
CA SER A 102 3.41 19.76 -10.50
C SER A 102 2.20 20.53 -11.02
N ASN A 103 1.53 21.24 -10.11
CA ASN A 103 0.36 22.07 -10.41
C ASN A 103 0.55 23.44 -9.73
N ASP A 104 0.23 24.49 -10.42
CA ASP A 104 0.28 25.86 -9.88
C ASP A 104 -0.88 26.19 -8.93
N SER A 105 -1.86 25.27 -8.82
CA SER A 105 -2.98 25.41 -7.90
C SER A 105 -2.55 25.25 -6.44
N THR A 106 -2.87 26.21 -5.61
CA THR A 106 -2.64 26.17 -4.15
C THR A 106 -3.74 25.40 -3.39
N SER A 107 -4.84 25.06 -4.06
CA SER A 107 -6.04 24.45 -3.44
C SER A 107 -6.23 22.98 -3.73
N SER A 108 -5.33 22.34 -4.49
CA SER A 108 -5.42 20.92 -4.84
C SER A 108 -4.10 20.20 -4.66
N GLY A 109 -4.14 18.90 -4.45
CA GLY A 109 -2.97 18.05 -4.28
C GLY A 109 -2.93 17.33 -2.93
N ILE A 110 -1.75 16.88 -2.52
CA ILE A 110 -1.54 16.16 -1.26
C ILE A 110 -1.46 17.18 -0.12
N LEU A 111 -2.49 17.20 0.73
CA LEU A 111 -2.67 18.16 1.81
C LEU A 111 -1.71 17.89 2.98
N SER A 112 -1.68 16.65 3.44
CA SER A 112 -0.88 16.17 4.57
C SER A 112 -0.38 14.74 4.32
N HIS A 113 0.48 14.25 5.16
CA HIS A 113 0.90 12.85 5.19
C HIS A 113 1.51 12.49 6.55
N ASN A 114 1.46 11.20 6.88
CA ASN A 114 2.09 10.64 8.07
C ASN A 114 2.79 9.33 7.68
N SER A 115 4.00 9.13 8.19
CA SER A 115 4.78 7.90 8.03
C SER A 115 5.35 7.48 9.36
N ALA A 116 5.20 6.21 9.73
CA ALA A 116 5.72 5.66 10.96
C ALA A 116 6.19 4.21 10.76
N THR A 117 7.22 3.82 11.50
CA THR A 117 7.74 2.46 11.55
C THR A 117 7.85 2.02 13.01
N TYR A 118 7.24 0.90 13.34
CA TYR A 118 7.21 0.35 14.70
C TYR A 118 8.04 -0.93 14.77
N THR A 119 9.13 -0.89 15.53
CA THR A 119 10.05 -2.04 15.63
C THR A 119 10.55 -2.28 17.05
N PHE A 120 10.05 -1.53 18.03
CA PHE A 120 10.62 -1.48 19.37
C PHE A 120 10.30 -2.72 20.20
N ASP A 121 9.06 -3.23 20.13
CA ASP A 121 8.57 -4.36 20.93
C ASP A 121 8.46 -5.67 20.13
N GLY A 122 9.31 -5.82 19.09
CA GLY A 122 9.37 -7.01 18.25
C GLY A 122 8.31 -7.05 17.15
N GLU A 123 7.72 -5.90 16.84
CA GLU A 123 6.72 -5.77 15.78
C GLU A 123 7.30 -6.04 14.39
N ASN A 124 8.62 -5.84 14.21
CA ASN A 124 9.31 -6.16 12.96
C ASN A 124 9.11 -7.61 12.51
N ASP A 125 8.87 -8.52 13.45
CA ASP A 125 8.70 -9.95 13.19
C ASP A 125 7.24 -10.39 13.02
N PHE A 126 6.28 -9.45 12.98
CA PHE A 126 4.85 -9.81 12.82
C PHE A 126 4.51 -10.32 11.41
N LEU A 127 5.25 -9.83 10.39
CA LEU A 127 5.27 -10.38 9.04
C LEU A 127 6.71 -10.71 8.69
N TYR A 128 6.98 -11.94 8.29
CA TYR A 128 8.34 -12.43 8.09
C TYR A 128 8.42 -13.51 7.00
N TYR A 129 9.63 -13.87 6.60
CA TYR A 129 9.89 -15.04 5.78
C TYR A 129 10.15 -16.26 6.67
N GLY A 130 9.32 -17.29 6.52
CA GLY A 130 9.41 -18.55 7.27
C GLY A 130 9.34 -19.79 6.39
N ALA A 131 9.64 -20.95 6.98
CA ALA A 131 9.54 -22.24 6.33
C ALA A 131 8.09 -22.58 5.97
N SER A 132 7.90 -23.56 5.06
CA SER A 132 6.57 -24.09 4.76
C SER A 132 5.88 -24.66 6.00
N CYS A 133 4.56 -24.56 6.06
CA CYS A 133 3.73 -25.23 7.06
C CYS A 133 3.74 -26.76 6.92
N THR A 134 4.19 -27.30 5.78
CA THR A 134 4.34 -28.74 5.54
C THR A 134 5.75 -29.20 5.94
N PRO A 135 5.87 -30.07 6.97
CA PRO A 135 7.17 -30.51 7.49
C PRO A 135 8.10 -31.16 6.44
N GLU A 136 7.55 -31.90 5.50
CA GLU A 136 8.29 -32.57 4.42
C GLU A 136 8.94 -31.55 3.49
N ILE A 137 8.24 -30.48 3.14
CA ILE A 137 8.77 -29.39 2.31
C ILE A 137 9.82 -28.62 3.11
N SER A 138 9.52 -28.31 4.36
CA SER A 138 10.40 -27.55 5.27
C SER A 138 11.74 -28.26 5.51
N LYS A 139 11.77 -29.61 5.58
CA LYS A 139 13.00 -30.39 5.76
C LYS A 139 13.85 -30.50 4.51
N ASN A 140 13.22 -30.50 3.34
CA ASN A 140 13.87 -30.79 2.05
C ASN A 140 14.17 -29.55 1.21
N SER A 141 13.78 -28.35 1.68
CA SER A 141 13.96 -27.10 0.94
C SER A 141 14.31 -25.95 1.89
N ASN A 142 15.26 -25.13 1.47
CA ASN A 142 15.56 -23.85 2.13
C ASN A 142 14.60 -22.72 1.70
N GLN A 143 13.56 -23.06 0.93
CA GLN A 143 12.57 -22.09 0.48
C GLN A 143 11.83 -21.49 1.65
N LYS A 144 11.70 -20.16 1.62
CA LYS A 144 10.92 -19.39 2.59
C LYS A 144 9.73 -18.73 1.90
N TYR A 145 8.70 -18.51 2.68
CA TYR A 145 7.42 -17.97 2.26
C TYR A 145 7.01 -16.83 3.17
N ILE A 146 6.10 -15.98 2.72
CA ILE A 146 5.47 -14.98 3.58
C ILE A 146 4.72 -15.69 4.71
N LYS A 147 5.00 -15.28 5.93
CA LYS A 147 4.33 -15.72 7.14
C LYS A 147 3.90 -14.52 7.95
N MET A 148 2.84 -14.69 8.74
CA MET A 148 2.40 -13.64 9.64
C MET A 148 1.90 -14.19 10.98
N HIS A 149 2.06 -13.39 12.01
CA HIS A 149 1.38 -13.57 13.29
C HIS A 149 0.03 -12.83 13.24
N GLY A 150 -0.94 -13.40 12.53
CA GLY A 150 -2.18 -12.71 12.13
C GLY A 150 -2.90 -11.99 13.28
N ARG A 151 -2.98 -12.60 14.49
CA ARG A 151 -3.57 -11.93 15.65
C ARG A 151 -2.79 -10.69 16.08
N LYS A 152 -1.45 -10.74 16.11
CA LYS A 152 -0.61 -9.60 16.47
C LYS A 152 -0.74 -8.47 15.45
N VAL A 153 -0.73 -8.82 14.16
CA VAL A 153 -0.96 -7.86 13.06
C VAL A 153 -2.31 -7.17 13.21
N TYR A 154 -3.37 -7.93 13.49
CA TYR A 154 -4.72 -7.41 13.69
C TYR A 154 -4.80 -6.45 14.89
N GLU A 155 -4.29 -6.86 16.05
CA GLU A 155 -4.29 -6.04 17.26
C GLU A 155 -3.47 -4.76 17.07
N PHE A 156 -2.29 -4.86 16.44
CA PHE A 156 -1.44 -3.72 16.10
C PHE A 156 -2.16 -2.72 15.19
N ALA A 157 -2.75 -3.21 14.09
CA ALA A 157 -3.42 -2.38 13.11
C ALA A 157 -4.58 -1.60 13.74
N LEU A 158 -5.41 -2.26 14.56
CA LEU A 158 -6.53 -1.61 15.25
C LEU A 158 -6.11 -0.58 16.29
N ASN A 159 -4.94 -0.72 16.89
CA ASN A 159 -4.47 0.20 17.93
C ASN A 159 -3.73 1.41 17.34
N ASN A 160 -3.03 1.25 16.22
CA ASN A 160 -2.12 2.28 15.70
C ASN A 160 -2.62 2.99 14.45
N VAL A 161 -3.22 2.26 13.49
CA VAL A 161 -3.63 2.86 12.20
C VAL A 161 -4.67 3.97 12.36
N PRO A 162 -5.73 3.84 13.19
CA PRO A 162 -6.70 4.93 13.37
C PRO A 162 -6.08 6.23 13.90
N ASN A 163 -5.08 6.13 14.80
CA ASN A 163 -4.38 7.29 15.34
C ASN A 163 -3.50 7.95 14.26
N ALA A 164 -2.72 7.16 13.52
CA ALA A 164 -1.91 7.67 12.41
C ALA A 164 -2.77 8.36 11.33
N MET A 165 -3.93 7.78 11.00
CA MET A 165 -4.90 8.40 10.09
C MET A 165 -5.42 9.72 10.66
N LYS A 166 -5.72 9.78 11.97
CA LYS A 166 -6.20 11.00 12.62
C LYS A 166 -5.14 12.08 12.59
N ASP A 167 -3.91 11.75 12.95
CA ASP A 167 -2.80 12.71 12.94
C ASP A 167 -2.59 13.30 11.53
N CYS A 168 -2.59 12.45 10.51
CA CYS A 168 -2.52 12.89 9.12
C CYS A 168 -3.68 13.80 8.75
N PHE A 169 -4.91 13.43 9.10
CA PHE A 169 -6.10 14.22 8.74
C PHE A 169 -6.15 15.55 9.46
N ASP A 170 -5.77 15.60 10.73
CA ASP A 170 -5.74 16.84 11.51
C ASP A 170 -4.71 17.84 10.95
N GLU A 171 -3.55 17.37 10.47
CA GLU A 171 -2.57 18.21 9.78
C GLU A 171 -3.12 18.84 8.50
N SER A 172 -4.04 18.20 7.82
CA SER A 172 -4.70 18.76 6.63
C SER A 172 -5.55 19.98 6.93
N LYS A 173 -5.93 20.19 8.20
CA LYS A 173 -6.87 21.23 8.67
C LYS A 173 -8.26 21.15 8.06
N CYS A 174 -8.58 20.02 7.43
CA CYS A 174 -9.89 19.77 6.85
C CYS A 174 -10.89 19.36 7.94
N LYS A 175 -12.18 19.62 7.70
CA LYS A 175 -13.24 19.13 8.57
C LYS A 175 -13.57 17.69 8.22
N ILE A 176 -13.80 16.83 9.22
CA ILE A 176 -14.05 15.39 9.04
C ILE A 176 -15.27 15.10 8.15
N GLU A 177 -16.28 16.01 8.16
CA GLU A 177 -17.47 15.91 7.34
C GLU A 177 -17.18 16.04 5.83
N ASN A 178 -16.03 16.63 5.49
CA ASN A 178 -15.59 16.82 4.10
C ASN A 178 -14.84 15.62 3.54
N LEU A 179 -14.43 14.65 4.39
CA LEU A 179 -13.77 13.43 3.94
C LEU A 179 -14.78 12.55 3.18
N LYS A 180 -14.53 12.31 1.90
CA LYS A 180 -15.46 11.61 1.00
C LYS A 180 -15.17 10.14 0.83
N LYS A 181 -13.89 9.74 0.79
CA LYS A 181 -13.48 8.35 0.65
C LYS A 181 -12.18 8.08 1.41
N ILE A 182 -12.07 6.88 1.94
CA ILE A 182 -10.85 6.34 2.51
C ILE A 182 -10.46 5.09 1.72
N PHE A 183 -9.33 5.14 1.05
CA PHE A 183 -8.72 4.00 0.35
C PHE A 183 -7.70 3.37 1.29
N ILE A 184 -8.13 2.35 2.02
CA ILE A 184 -7.25 1.61 2.91
C ILE A 184 -6.65 0.41 2.17
N HIS A 185 -5.43 0.01 2.57
CA HIS A 185 -4.85 -1.25 2.14
C HIS A 185 -5.81 -2.41 2.38
N GLN A 186 -6.08 -3.19 1.34
CA GLN A 186 -7.03 -4.31 1.38
C GLN A 186 -6.39 -5.55 2.01
N ALA A 187 -6.16 -5.50 3.32
CA ALA A 187 -5.50 -6.58 4.06
C ALA A 187 -6.49 -7.65 4.53
N ASN A 188 -7.59 -7.23 5.13
CA ASN A 188 -8.67 -8.09 5.60
C ASN A 188 -9.93 -7.25 5.82
N LYS A 189 -11.05 -7.62 5.21
CA LYS A 189 -12.30 -6.84 5.25
C LYS A 189 -12.72 -6.45 6.67
N LYS A 190 -12.76 -7.42 7.61
CA LYS A 190 -13.19 -7.15 9.00
C LYS A 190 -12.23 -6.22 9.74
N MET A 191 -10.93 -6.34 9.46
CA MET A 191 -9.91 -5.48 10.04
C MET A 191 -10.07 -4.06 9.51
N ASP A 192 -10.22 -3.91 8.20
CA ASP A 192 -10.32 -2.62 7.55
C ASP A 192 -11.58 -1.86 8.00
N GLU A 193 -12.73 -2.53 8.06
CA GLU A 193 -13.98 -1.98 8.63
C GLU A 193 -13.81 -1.55 10.09
N ALA A 194 -13.12 -2.36 10.91
CA ALA A 194 -12.90 -2.06 12.32
C ALA A 194 -11.95 -0.85 12.52
N ILE A 195 -10.92 -0.71 11.68
CA ILE A 195 -10.02 0.45 11.65
C ILE A 195 -10.82 1.72 11.37
N ILE A 196 -11.64 1.74 10.32
CA ILE A 196 -12.42 2.91 9.92
C ILE A 196 -13.44 3.29 11.00
N LYS A 197 -14.11 2.29 11.59
CA LYS A 197 -15.01 2.53 12.72
C LYS A 197 -14.30 3.17 13.91
N ARG A 198 -13.07 2.72 14.22
CA ARG A 198 -12.26 3.32 15.29
C ARG A 198 -11.82 4.73 14.93
N PHE A 199 -11.41 4.99 13.69
CA PHE A 199 -11.02 6.30 13.20
C PHE A 199 -12.15 7.33 13.41
N TYR A 200 -13.38 7.04 12.98
CA TYR A 200 -14.52 7.93 13.18
C TYR A 200 -14.90 8.11 14.67
N ARG A 201 -14.70 7.08 15.49
CA ARG A 201 -14.90 7.18 16.94
C ARG A 201 -13.94 8.19 17.60
N LEU A 202 -12.71 8.34 17.10
CA LEU A 202 -11.77 9.35 17.61
C LEU A 202 -12.28 10.78 17.40
N TYR A 203 -13.09 11.01 16.37
CA TYR A 203 -13.78 12.30 16.14
C TYR A 203 -15.14 12.39 16.83
N LYS A 204 -15.61 11.33 17.49
CA LYS A 204 -16.93 11.25 18.14
C LYS A 204 -18.10 11.51 17.18
N VAL A 205 -17.94 11.14 15.91
CA VAL A 205 -18.96 11.25 14.87
C VAL A 205 -19.28 9.86 14.29
N PRO A 206 -20.49 9.66 13.76
CA PRO A 206 -20.82 8.40 13.08
C PRO A 206 -19.99 8.25 11.79
N GLN A 207 -19.63 7.01 11.48
CA GLN A 207 -19.01 6.68 10.20
C GLN A 207 -20.03 6.91 9.08
N PRO A 208 -19.71 7.70 8.05
CA PRO A 208 -20.61 7.85 6.88
C PRO A 208 -20.78 6.50 6.15
N GLU A 209 -21.96 6.29 5.58
CA GLU A 209 -22.19 5.22 4.63
C GLU A 209 -21.23 5.26 3.47
N ASN A 210 -20.94 4.58 2.61
CA ASN A 210 -20.12 4.72 1.38
C ASN A 210 -18.75 5.41 1.55
N ILE A 211 -18.19 5.51 2.78
CA ILE A 211 -16.87 6.09 3.00
C ILE A 211 -15.73 5.15 2.58
N LEU A 212 -15.96 3.84 2.67
CA LEU A 212 -14.96 2.79 2.52
C LEU A 212 -15.24 1.93 1.29
N PRO A 213 -14.66 2.22 0.13
CA PRO A 213 -14.66 1.29 -0.99
C PRO A 213 -13.84 0.04 -0.66
N MET A 214 -14.31 -1.13 -1.09
CA MET A 214 -13.68 -2.43 -0.83
C MET A 214 -13.69 -3.30 -2.09
N ASN A 215 -12.55 -3.93 -2.40
CA ASN A 215 -12.42 -4.86 -3.51
C ASN A 215 -11.71 -6.19 -3.15
N ILE A 216 -11.40 -6.40 -1.88
CA ILE A 216 -10.64 -7.58 -1.42
C ILE A 216 -11.33 -8.91 -1.78
N GLU A 217 -12.66 -8.95 -1.80
CA GLU A 217 -13.41 -10.16 -2.14
C GLU A 217 -13.23 -10.59 -3.62
N GLU A 218 -12.86 -9.65 -4.49
CA GLU A 218 -12.68 -9.89 -5.93
C GLU A 218 -11.22 -9.95 -6.34
N TYR A 219 -10.38 -9.11 -5.72
CA TYR A 219 -8.98 -8.93 -6.12
C TYR A 219 -7.98 -9.44 -5.09
N GLY A 220 -8.42 -9.85 -3.89
CA GLY A 220 -7.55 -10.29 -2.81
C GLY A 220 -6.61 -9.20 -2.29
N ASN A 221 -5.61 -9.63 -1.54
CA ASN A 221 -4.56 -8.76 -1.00
C ASN A 221 -3.32 -8.84 -1.91
N SER A 222 -3.16 -7.87 -2.78
CA SER A 222 -1.99 -7.69 -3.66
C SER A 222 -0.93 -6.74 -3.06
N SER A 223 -0.85 -6.66 -1.72
CA SER A 223 0.16 -5.86 -1.01
C SER A 223 0.14 -4.37 -1.43
N VAL A 224 1.26 -3.87 -1.92
CA VAL A 224 1.45 -2.47 -2.35
C VAL A 224 0.52 -2.03 -3.48
N ALA A 225 -0.05 -2.97 -4.22
CA ALA A 225 -0.93 -2.68 -5.35
C ALA A 225 -2.41 -2.48 -4.96
N THR A 226 -2.81 -2.82 -3.73
CA THR A 226 -4.23 -2.79 -3.32
C THR A 226 -4.85 -1.40 -3.41
N ILE A 227 -4.16 -0.39 -2.87
CA ILE A 227 -4.66 1.00 -2.88
C ILE A 227 -4.72 1.58 -4.30
N PRO A 228 -3.65 1.56 -5.11
CA PRO A 228 -3.72 2.13 -6.45
C PRO A 228 -4.72 1.42 -7.36
N THR A 229 -4.89 0.10 -7.23
CA THR A 229 -5.91 -0.65 -7.97
C THR A 229 -7.32 -0.20 -7.58
N LEU A 230 -7.62 -0.13 -6.28
CA LEU A 230 -8.94 0.29 -5.80
C LEU A 230 -9.23 1.74 -6.17
N PHE A 231 -8.24 2.62 -6.05
CA PHE A 231 -8.37 4.03 -6.43
C PHE A 231 -8.66 4.18 -7.93
N ASP A 232 -7.96 3.44 -8.78
CA ASP A 232 -8.17 3.45 -10.23
C ASP A 232 -9.58 2.99 -10.61
N LEU A 233 -10.09 1.92 -9.99
CA LEU A 233 -11.45 1.41 -10.19
C LEU A 233 -12.50 2.47 -9.84
N VAL A 234 -12.40 3.10 -8.66
CA VAL A 234 -13.37 4.12 -8.21
C VAL A 234 -13.24 5.41 -9.02
N LYS A 235 -12.03 5.77 -9.48
CA LYS A 235 -11.80 6.98 -10.28
C LYS A 235 -12.34 6.84 -11.71
N LYS A 236 -12.22 5.67 -12.32
CA LYS A 236 -12.60 5.44 -13.72
C LYS A 236 -14.08 5.12 -13.91
N SER A 237 -14.73 4.58 -12.89
CA SER A 237 -16.11 4.10 -12.99
C SER A 237 -16.88 4.28 -11.70
N ASP A 238 -18.19 4.04 -11.76
CA ASP A 238 -19.00 3.82 -10.57
C ASP A 238 -18.73 2.42 -10.03
N TYR A 239 -17.72 2.31 -9.17
CA TYR A 239 -17.35 1.01 -8.61
C TYR A 239 -18.19 0.73 -7.34
N LYS A 240 -19.16 -0.17 -7.45
CA LYS A 240 -20.06 -0.57 -6.34
C LYS A 240 -20.74 0.62 -5.64
N GLY A 241 -21.14 1.63 -6.40
CA GLY A 241 -21.74 2.85 -5.86
C GLY A 241 -20.76 3.87 -5.32
N HIS A 242 -19.46 3.63 -5.45
CA HIS A 242 -18.42 4.59 -5.09
C HIS A 242 -17.98 5.41 -6.30
N LYS A 243 -18.02 6.73 -6.17
CA LYS A 243 -17.60 7.71 -7.19
C LYS A 243 -16.71 8.76 -6.56
N LEU A 244 -15.86 9.38 -7.38
CA LEU A 244 -15.06 10.55 -7.03
C LEU A 244 -15.38 11.71 -7.96
N ASN A 245 -15.46 12.90 -7.39
CA ASN A 245 -15.59 14.15 -8.12
C ASN A 245 -14.35 15.01 -7.90
N THR A 246 -14.10 15.93 -8.84
CA THR A 246 -13.04 16.92 -8.65
C THR A 246 -13.32 17.77 -7.41
N GLY A 247 -12.33 17.89 -6.54
CA GLY A 247 -12.44 18.62 -5.28
C GLY A 247 -12.81 17.75 -4.07
N ASP A 248 -13.12 16.46 -4.26
CA ASP A 248 -13.33 15.55 -3.14
C ASP A 248 -12.05 15.36 -2.34
N ILE A 249 -12.18 15.41 -1.00
CA ILE A 249 -11.10 15.07 -0.08
C ILE A 249 -11.11 13.56 0.12
N ILE A 250 -9.98 12.94 -0.14
CA ILE A 250 -9.78 11.50 0.02
C ILE A 250 -8.58 11.24 0.93
N MET A 251 -8.53 10.05 1.52
CA MET A 251 -7.40 9.59 2.32
C MET A 251 -6.92 8.23 1.79
N PHE A 252 -5.62 8.08 1.71
CA PHE A 252 -4.96 6.78 1.59
C PHE A 252 -4.46 6.35 2.97
N ALA A 253 -4.56 5.07 3.32
CA ALA A 253 -4.02 4.53 4.56
C ALA A 253 -3.52 3.10 4.36
N SER A 254 -2.35 2.79 4.87
CA SER A 254 -1.76 1.46 4.73
C SER A 254 -0.95 1.07 5.95
N VAL A 255 -0.92 -0.23 6.23
CA VAL A 255 -0.07 -0.86 7.24
C VAL A 255 0.52 -2.15 6.65
N GLY A 256 1.77 -2.48 6.97
CA GLY A 256 2.41 -3.67 6.42
C GLY A 256 3.70 -4.08 7.11
N ALA A 257 4.45 -4.97 6.48
CA ALA A 257 5.68 -5.55 7.01
C ALA A 257 6.65 -4.49 7.53
N GLY A 258 7.36 -4.81 8.64
CA GLY A 258 8.12 -3.84 9.42
C GLY A 258 7.21 -2.95 10.28
N MET A 259 5.91 -3.30 10.35
CA MET A 259 4.84 -2.52 10.98
C MET A 259 4.93 -1.04 10.61
N ASN A 260 5.17 -0.81 9.31
CA ASN A 260 5.12 0.51 8.69
C ASN A 260 3.66 0.94 8.55
N ILE A 261 3.38 2.20 8.83
CA ILE A 261 2.08 2.84 8.63
C ILE A 261 2.29 4.11 7.82
N ASN A 262 1.48 4.29 6.76
CA ASN A 262 1.40 5.54 6.01
C ASN A 262 -0.07 5.99 5.90
N ALA A 263 -0.28 7.28 5.98
CA ALA A 263 -1.57 7.91 5.73
C ALA A 263 -1.39 9.23 4.97
#